data_4ee1b0aff24e4c4be2c460330db7ae59
#
_entry.id   4ee1b0aff24e4c4be2c460330db7ae59
#
_cell.length_a   1.000
_cell.length_b   1.000
_cell.length_c   1.000
_cell.angle_alpha   90.00
_cell.angle_beta   90.00
_cell.angle_gamma   90.00
#
_symmetry.space_group_name_H-M   'P 1'
#
loop_
_entity.id
_entity.type
_entity.pdbx_description
1 polymer ?
#
loop_
_entity_poly.entity_id
_entity_poly.type
_entity_poly.pdbx_seq_one_letter_code
_entity_poly.pdbx_strand_id
1 'polypeptide(L)'
;MADLITGEAFGQLFRIFQHSARRLETRDRYRDHEEDEAFARYLAGGLEDPGYVASRDSWLDGTIRAGVDAGRRFRRVRVVPEPLTPYLRFGLYHCAFNVDAGEDIRYLTRDRGNELELPGHDFWLFDDERLALLWFTTDDRLLGAQISTEPAVVRQHTRWLDLAEAHATPYRDYLAADPARAMPPGGV
;
A
#
# COMPACT_ATOMS: atom_id res chain seq x y z
N MET A 1 -18.50 1.97 -19.49
CA MET A 1 -17.29 2.11 -18.63
C MET A 1 -17.78 2.13 -17.21
N ALA A 2 -17.15 1.41 -16.28
CA ALA A 2 -17.50 1.51 -14.88
C ALA A 2 -17.19 2.93 -14.38
N ASP A 3 -18.11 3.50 -13.59
CA ASP A 3 -17.89 4.83 -13.00
C ASP A 3 -16.78 4.72 -11.94
N LEU A 4 -15.65 5.39 -12.17
CA LEU A 4 -14.53 5.46 -11.24
C LEU A 4 -14.72 6.63 -10.29
N ILE A 5 -14.56 6.42 -9.01
CA ILE A 5 -14.45 7.49 -8.02
C ILE A 5 -12.99 7.93 -7.87
N THR A 6 -12.77 9.22 -7.66
CA THR A 6 -11.44 9.85 -7.53
C THR A 6 -11.43 10.90 -6.43
N GLY A 7 -10.25 11.42 -6.09
CA GLY A 7 -10.09 12.58 -5.21
C GLY A 7 -10.87 12.45 -3.90
N GLU A 8 -11.68 13.46 -3.58
CA GLU A 8 -12.46 13.53 -2.33
C GLU A 8 -13.41 12.34 -2.15
N ALA A 9 -14.07 11.86 -3.23
CA ALA A 9 -14.96 10.70 -3.15
C ALA A 9 -14.21 9.41 -2.77
N PHE A 10 -12.98 9.23 -3.24
CA PHE A 10 -12.12 8.12 -2.82
C PHE A 10 -11.63 8.32 -1.39
N GLY A 11 -11.18 9.53 -1.02
CA GLY A 11 -10.75 9.88 0.34
C GLY A 11 -11.86 9.67 1.39
N GLN A 12 -13.14 9.85 1.00
CA GLN A 12 -14.28 9.62 1.89
C GLN A 12 -14.35 8.18 2.40
N LEU A 13 -13.88 7.19 1.65
CA LEU A 13 -13.87 5.78 2.09
C LEU A 13 -13.09 5.61 3.39
N PHE A 14 -11.97 6.33 3.55
CA PHE A 14 -11.11 6.27 4.74
C PHE A 14 -11.71 6.97 5.98
N ARG A 15 -12.78 7.73 5.80
CA ARG A 15 -13.50 8.39 6.91
C ARG A 15 -14.70 7.60 7.39
N ILE A 16 -15.33 6.80 6.52
CA ILE A 16 -16.63 6.18 6.80
C ILE A 16 -16.55 4.71 7.24
N PHE A 17 -15.44 4.00 6.98
CA PHE A 17 -15.31 2.61 7.45
C PHE A 17 -15.24 2.53 8.98
N GLN A 18 -15.70 1.42 9.54
CA GLN A 18 -15.89 1.29 11.00
C GLN A 18 -14.86 0.39 11.68
N HIS A 19 -14.36 -0.63 10.99
CA HIS A 19 -13.55 -1.68 11.61
C HIS A 19 -12.19 -1.87 10.98
N SER A 20 -12.14 -2.03 9.66
CA SER A 20 -10.90 -2.34 8.96
C SER A 20 -10.82 -1.79 7.54
N ALA A 21 -9.64 -1.29 7.18
CA ALA A 21 -9.25 -1.01 5.81
C ALA A 21 -8.05 -1.91 5.47
N ARG A 22 -8.24 -2.80 4.49
CA ARG A 22 -7.26 -3.82 4.08
C ARG A 22 -6.85 -3.58 2.63
N ARG A 23 -5.57 -3.68 2.32
CA ARG A 23 -5.04 -3.42 0.97
C ARG A 23 -4.18 -4.56 0.45
N LEU A 24 -4.35 -4.90 -0.82
CA LEU A 24 -3.37 -5.64 -1.60
C LEU A 24 -2.69 -4.69 -2.58
N GLU A 25 -1.37 -4.65 -2.59
CA GLU A 25 -0.52 -3.91 -3.54
C GLU A 25 0.31 -4.90 -4.35
N THR A 26 0.21 -4.83 -5.68
CA THR A 26 0.87 -5.77 -6.59
C THR A 26 1.79 -5.10 -7.60
N ARG A 27 1.75 -3.77 -7.69
CA ARG A 27 2.52 -3.00 -8.67
C ARG A 27 3.94 -2.73 -8.20
N ASP A 28 4.87 -2.67 -9.16
CA ASP A 28 6.27 -2.37 -8.91
C ASP A 28 6.54 -0.87 -8.78
N ARG A 29 5.59 -0.04 -9.21
CA ARG A 29 5.65 1.41 -9.13
C ARG A 29 4.27 2.03 -9.03
N TYR A 30 4.21 3.16 -8.34
CA TYR A 30 3.11 4.11 -8.38
C TYR A 30 3.68 5.46 -8.80
N ARG A 31 2.90 6.27 -9.54
CA ARG A 31 3.33 7.60 -9.98
C ARG A 31 2.37 8.66 -9.45
N ASP A 32 2.89 9.45 -8.57
CA ASP A 32 2.31 10.69 -8.05
C ASP A 32 3.38 11.78 -8.13
N HIS A 33 3.00 13.04 -8.34
CA HIS A 33 3.94 14.13 -8.55
C HIS A 33 4.90 14.33 -7.36
N GLU A 34 4.34 14.35 -6.14
CA GLU A 34 5.14 14.54 -4.91
C GLU A 34 6.06 13.34 -4.65
N GLU A 35 5.56 12.14 -4.90
CA GLU A 35 6.33 10.91 -4.72
C GLU A 35 7.44 10.76 -5.79
N ASP A 36 7.21 11.18 -7.04
CA ASP A 36 8.22 11.14 -8.10
C ASP A 36 9.43 12.05 -7.74
N GLU A 37 9.22 13.23 -7.13
CA GLU A 37 10.30 14.13 -6.69
C GLU A 37 11.07 13.52 -5.49
N ALA A 38 10.36 13.00 -4.50
CA ALA A 38 10.96 12.33 -3.35
C ALA A 38 11.77 11.09 -3.77
N PHE A 39 11.25 10.30 -4.73
CA PHE A 39 11.97 9.16 -5.27
C PHE A 39 13.23 9.56 -6.04
N ALA A 40 13.20 10.63 -6.84
CA ALA A 40 14.37 11.13 -7.52
C ALA A 40 15.47 11.57 -6.52
N ARG A 41 15.09 12.21 -5.42
CA ARG A 41 15.99 12.58 -4.32
C ARG A 41 16.58 11.36 -3.64
N TYR A 42 15.77 10.34 -3.35
CA TYR A 42 16.24 9.07 -2.80
C TYR A 42 17.28 8.39 -3.69
N LEU A 43 17.08 8.38 -5.01
CA LEU A 43 18.05 7.84 -5.97
C LEU A 43 19.37 8.59 -5.99
N ALA A 44 19.37 9.89 -5.64
CA ALA A 44 20.55 10.72 -5.48
C ALA A 44 21.24 10.58 -4.09
N GLY A 45 20.80 9.64 -3.26
CA GLY A 45 21.36 9.37 -1.92
C GLY A 45 20.73 10.18 -0.79
N GLY A 46 19.71 11.02 -1.07
CA GLY A 46 18.92 11.70 -0.04
C GLY A 46 17.79 10.81 0.49
N LEU A 47 17.50 10.87 1.77
CA LEU A 47 16.44 10.07 2.38
C LEU A 47 15.11 10.79 2.49
N GLU A 48 15.12 12.12 2.54
CA GLU A 48 13.90 12.90 2.78
C GLU A 48 13.72 14.06 1.79
N ASP A 49 12.47 14.24 1.41
CA ASP A 49 11.97 15.41 0.70
C ASP A 49 10.95 16.14 1.59
N PRO A 50 11.16 17.45 1.91
CA PRO A 50 10.29 18.16 2.84
C PRO A 50 8.82 18.23 2.42
N GLY A 51 8.54 18.33 1.12
CA GLY A 51 7.16 18.36 0.60
C GLY A 51 6.48 17.01 0.78
N TYR A 52 7.16 15.94 0.37
CA TYR A 52 6.67 14.59 0.55
C TYR A 52 6.47 14.20 2.03
N VAL A 53 7.42 14.60 2.90
CA VAL A 53 7.31 14.39 4.35
C VAL A 53 6.05 15.06 4.90
N ALA A 54 5.80 16.33 4.55
CA ALA A 54 4.61 17.04 5.04
C ALA A 54 3.30 16.40 4.57
N SER A 55 3.23 15.98 3.30
CA SER A 55 2.07 15.29 2.73
C SER A 55 1.85 13.93 3.42
N ARG A 56 2.92 13.14 3.55
CA ARG A 56 2.91 11.86 4.27
C ARG A 56 2.43 12.02 5.71
N ASP A 57 3.01 12.96 6.47
CA ASP A 57 2.69 13.16 7.88
C ASP A 57 1.24 13.58 8.06
N SER A 58 0.71 14.44 7.16
CA SER A 58 -0.71 14.78 7.14
C SER A 58 -1.60 13.56 6.94
N TRP A 59 -1.24 12.64 6.05
CA TRP A 59 -1.96 11.37 5.86
C TRP A 59 -1.86 10.47 7.08
N LEU A 60 -0.66 10.31 7.64
CA LEU A 60 -0.43 9.45 8.81
C LEU A 60 -1.23 9.95 10.03
N ASP A 61 -1.19 11.25 10.31
CA ASP A 61 -1.89 11.83 11.46
C ASP A 61 -3.40 11.85 11.24
N GLY A 62 -3.84 12.38 10.10
CA GLY A 62 -5.26 12.59 9.81
C GLY A 62 -6.04 11.31 9.49
N THR A 63 -5.36 10.23 9.07
CA THR A 63 -6.02 8.99 8.64
C THR A 63 -5.60 7.79 9.48
N ILE A 64 -4.30 7.46 9.50
CA ILE A 64 -3.84 6.22 10.13
C ILE A 64 -3.92 6.33 11.66
N ARG A 65 -3.21 7.28 12.29
CA ARG A 65 -3.20 7.43 13.76
C ARG A 65 -4.60 7.71 14.30
N ALA A 66 -5.30 8.69 13.71
CA ALA A 66 -6.67 8.99 14.12
C ALA A 66 -7.62 7.79 13.99
N GLY A 67 -7.43 6.95 12.97
CA GLY A 67 -8.20 5.73 12.81
C GLY A 67 -7.85 4.67 13.85
N VAL A 68 -6.56 4.44 14.10
CA VAL A 68 -6.08 3.49 15.11
C VAL A 68 -6.54 3.90 16.51
N ASP A 69 -6.44 5.18 16.86
CA ASP A 69 -6.92 5.73 18.13
C ASP A 69 -8.44 5.55 18.32
N ALA A 70 -9.19 5.56 17.22
CA ALA A 70 -10.62 5.23 17.19
C ALA A 70 -10.93 3.72 17.15
N GLY A 71 -9.94 2.84 17.31
CA GLY A 71 -10.08 1.38 17.32
C GLY A 71 -10.19 0.73 15.94
N ARG A 72 -9.95 1.46 14.86
CA ARG A 72 -9.95 0.94 13.50
C ARG A 72 -8.60 0.30 13.15
N ARG A 73 -8.59 -0.63 12.22
CA ARG A 73 -7.38 -1.36 11.81
C ARG A 73 -7.05 -1.07 10.35
N PHE A 74 -5.80 -0.74 10.09
CA PHE A 74 -5.24 -0.62 8.76
C PHE A 74 -4.26 -1.76 8.51
N ARG A 75 -4.42 -2.48 7.40
CA ARG A 75 -3.56 -3.59 7.01
C ARG A 75 -3.19 -3.50 5.54
N ARG A 76 -1.97 -3.90 5.22
CA ARG A 76 -1.49 -3.89 3.84
C ARG A 76 -0.58 -5.09 3.58
N VAL A 77 -0.83 -5.79 2.48
CA VAL A 77 0.13 -6.75 1.94
C VAL A 77 0.69 -6.21 0.63
N ARG A 78 2.02 -6.13 0.57
CA ARG A 78 2.76 -5.76 -0.64
C ARG A 78 3.34 -7.01 -1.29
N VAL A 79 2.89 -7.32 -2.52
CA VAL A 79 3.43 -8.41 -3.33
C VAL A 79 4.57 -7.86 -4.18
N VAL A 80 5.81 -8.27 -3.88
CA VAL A 80 7.01 -7.65 -4.42
C VAL A 80 7.91 -8.65 -5.15
N PRO A 81 8.65 -8.24 -6.20
CA PRO A 81 9.71 -9.07 -6.78
C PRO A 81 10.90 -9.13 -5.83
N GLU A 82 11.69 -10.18 -5.93
CA GLU A 82 13.01 -10.23 -5.32
C GLU A 82 14.07 -10.46 -6.40
N PRO A 83 15.10 -9.58 -6.48
CA PRO A 83 15.36 -8.42 -5.61
C PRO A 83 14.35 -7.27 -5.83
N LEU A 84 14.17 -6.43 -4.79
CA LEU A 84 13.32 -5.25 -4.86
C LEU A 84 13.82 -4.25 -5.91
N THR A 85 12.89 -3.65 -6.66
CA THR A 85 13.21 -2.51 -7.52
C THR A 85 13.65 -1.30 -6.69
N PRO A 86 14.36 -0.32 -7.25
CA PRO A 86 14.74 0.90 -6.51
C PRO A 86 13.52 1.64 -5.92
N TYR A 87 12.39 1.66 -6.64
CA TYR A 87 11.15 2.28 -6.14
C TYR A 87 10.56 1.51 -4.95
N LEU A 88 10.56 0.18 -4.99
CA LEU A 88 10.06 -0.63 -3.88
C LEU A 88 10.97 -0.53 -2.64
N ARG A 89 12.27 -0.29 -2.82
CA ARG A 89 13.21 0.01 -1.72
C ARG A 89 12.90 1.37 -1.08
N PHE A 90 12.64 2.39 -1.91
CA PHE A 90 12.14 3.70 -1.45
C PHE A 90 10.84 3.55 -0.66
N GLY A 91 9.86 2.81 -1.19
CA GLY A 91 8.61 2.51 -0.50
C GLY A 91 8.81 1.75 0.81
N LEU A 92 9.77 0.80 0.86
CA LEU A 92 10.11 0.06 2.08
C LEU A 92 10.67 1.00 3.17
N TYR A 93 11.54 1.95 2.82
CA TYR A 93 12.02 2.97 3.74
C TYR A 93 10.87 3.79 4.34
N HIS A 94 9.94 4.26 3.50
CA HIS A 94 8.81 5.07 3.94
C HIS A 94 7.73 4.29 4.71
N CYS A 95 7.60 2.98 4.50
CA CYS A 95 6.68 2.14 5.26
C CYS A 95 6.97 2.10 6.77
N ALA A 96 8.20 2.43 7.21
CA ALA A 96 8.51 2.56 8.64
C ALA A 96 7.56 3.53 9.34
N PHE A 97 7.27 4.67 8.74
CA PHE A 97 6.41 5.71 9.30
C PHE A 97 4.94 5.27 9.39
N ASN A 98 4.48 4.50 8.41
CA ASN A 98 3.14 3.90 8.45
C ASN A 98 3.01 2.86 9.57
N VAL A 99 4.02 2.01 9.73
CA VAL A 99 4.05 0.99 10.80
C VAL A 99 4.10 1.65 12.17
N ASP A 100 4.87 2.72 12.33
CA ASP A 100 4.94 3.48 13.59
C ASP A 100 3.65 4.27 13.86
N ALA A 101 2.86 4.58 12.83
CA ALA A 101 1.51 5.14 12.95
C ALA A 101 0.44 4.06 13.26
N GLY A 102 0.79 2.77 13.26
CA GLY A 102 -0.08 1.65 13.63
C GLY A 102 -0.67 0.85 12.45
N GLU A 103 -0.17 1.05 11.23
CA GLU A 103 -0.54 0.21 10.09
C GLU A 103 0.20 -1.12 10.12
N ASP A 104 -0.49 -2.27 10.00
CA ASP A 104 0.11 -3.60 9.84
C ASP A 104 0.48 -3.80 8.37
N ILE A 105 1.77 -3.61 8.04
CA ILE A 105 2.31 -3.81 6.68
C ILE A 105 3.10 -5.10 6.63
N ARG A 106 2.82 -5.91 5.62
CA ARG A 106 3.48 -7.19 5.36
C ARG A 106 3.95 -7.28 3.93
N TYR A 107 5.00 -8.08 3.72
CA TYR A 107 5.64 -8.32 2.42
C TYR A 107 5.51 -9.78 2.01
N LEU A 108 5.12 -10.01 0.77
CA LEU A 108 5.02 -11.32 0.16
C LEU A 108 5.80 -11.31 -1.16
N THR A 109 6.65 -12.31 -1.39
CA THR A 109 7.34 -12.41 -2.68
C THR A 109 6.34 -12.66 -3.80
N ARG A 110 6.61 -12.13 -5.00
CA ARG A 110 5.74 -12.31 -6.17
C ARG A 110 5.60 -13.79 -6.54
N ASP A 111 6.68 -14.55 -6.44
CA ASP A 111 6.64 -15.99 -6.70
C ASP A 111 5.67 -16.69 -5.76
N ARG A 112 5.72 -16.34 -4.46
CA ARG A 112 4.76 -16.87 -3.51
C ARG A 112 3.34 -16.40 -3.78
N GLY A 113 3.14 -15.15 -4.18
CA GLY A 113 1.84 -14.62 -4.61
C GLY A 113 1.25 -15.39 -5.80
N ASN A 114 2.09 -15.73 -6.78
CA ASN A 114 1.70 -16.53 -7.94
C ASN A 114 1.32 -17.97 -7.54
N GLU A 115 2.08 -18.63 -6.66
CA GLU A 115 1.77 -19.96 -6.13
C GLU A 115 0.42 -19.99 -5.38
N LEU A 116 0.07 -18.88 -4.72
CA LEU A 116 -1.19 -18.70 -3.99
C LEU A 116 -2.34 -18.22 -4.91
N GLU A 117 -2.09 -18.08 -6.21
CA GLU A 117 -3.07 -17.59 -7.20
C GLU A 117 -3.70 -16.24 -6.79
N LEU A 118 -2.89 -15.34 -6.18
CA LEU A 118 -3.36 -14.00 -5.84
C LEU A 118 -3.62 -13.18 -7.11
N PRO A 119 -4.56 -12.22 -7.07
CA PRO A 119 -4.84 -11.39 -8.24
C PRO A 119 -3.68 -10.44 -8.55
N GLY A 120 -3.48 -10.13 -9.82
CA GLY A 120 -2.47 -9.17 -10.29
C GLY A 120 -2.97 -7.71 -10.31
N HIS A 121 -3.92 -7.35 -9.46
CA HIS A 121 -4.48 -6.01 -9.39
C HIS A 121 -4.56 -5.50 -7.94
N ASP A 122 -4.45 -4.19 -7.79
CA ASP A 122 -4.52 -3.52 -6.51
C ASP A 122 -5.95 -3.23 -6.09
N PHE A 123 -6.23 -3.35 -4.80
CA PHE A 123 -7.52 -2.99 -4.26
C PHE A 123 -7.45 -2.65 -2.76
N TRP A 124 -8.45 -1.89 -2.30
CA TRP A 124 -8.80 -1.75 -0.90
C TRP A 124 -10.08 -2.51 -0.59
N LEU A 125 -10.15 -3.09 0.59
CA LEU A 125 -11.35 -3.71 1.14
C LEU A 125 -11.66 -3.07 2.49
N PHE A 126 -12.82 -2.43 2.60
CA PHE A 126 -13.29 -1.74 3.79
C PHE A 126 -14.36 -2.58 4.47
N ASP A 127 -14.14 -2.91 5.75
CA ASP A 127 -15.04 -3.68 6.64
C ASP A 127 -15.44 -5.07 6.10
N ASP A 128 -14.67 -5.62 5.14
CA ASP A 128 -15.01 -6.83 4.38
C ASP A 128 -16.39 -6.75 3.67
N GLU A 129 -16.86 -5.54 3.39
CA GLU A 129 -18.18 -5.26 2.78
C GLU A 129 -18.08 -4.40 1.51
N ARG A 130 -17.05 -3.56 1.39
CA ARG A 130 -16.89 -2.63 0.26
C ARG A 130 -15.52 -2.75 -0.35
N LEU A 131 -15.49 -3.22 -1.58
CA LEU A 131 -14.29 -3.29 -2.42
C LEU A 131 -14.11 -1.97 -3.17
N ALA A 132 -12.89 -1.46 -3.19
CA ALA A 132 -12.44 -0.40 -4.10
C ALA A 132 -11.30 -0.96 -4.97
N LEU A 133 -11.64 -1.39 -6.18
CA LEU A 133 -10.70 -1.90 -7.18
C LEU A 133 -9.98 -0.72 -7.83
N LEU A 134 -8.64 -0.68 -7.76
CA LEU A 134 -7.84 0.44 -8.23
C LEU A 134 -7.47 0.27 -9.71
N TRP A 135 -7.71 1.31 -10.50
CA TRP A 135 -7.39 1.36 -11.91
C TRP A 135 -6.24 2.32 -12.16
N PHE A 136 -5.30 1.91 -12.97
CA PHE A 136 -4.10 2.68 -13.29
C PHE A 136 -3.93 2.85 -14.80
N THR A 137 -3.26 3.92 -15.18
CA THR A 137 -2.76 4.11 -16.55
C THR A 137 -1.60 3.15 -16.82
N THR A 138 -1.19 3.05 -18.08
CA THR A 138 -0.01 2.26 -18.49
C THR A 138 1.32 2.81 -17.94
N ASP A 139 1.33 4.06 -17.49
CA ASP A 139 2.47 4.72 -16.83
C ASP A 139 2.32 4.84 -15.31
N ASP A 140 1.53 3.93 -14.70
CA ASP A 140 1.39 3.72 -13.25
C ASP A 140 0.70 4.85 -12.45
N ARG A 141 -0.06 5.75 -13.12
CA ARG A 141 -0.87 6.77 -12.45
C ARG A 141 -2.24 6.22 -12.09
N LEU A 142 -2.71 6.51 -10.90
CA LEU A 142 -4.06 6.14 -10.47
C LEU A 142 -5.11 6.90 -11.30
N LEU A 143 -5.97 6.15 -11.99
CA LEU A 143 -7.15 6.66 -12.68
C LEU A 143 -8.33 6.86 -11.74
N GLY A 144 -8.44 6.00 -10.71
CA GLY A 144 -9.52 6.01 -9.74
C GLY A 144 -9.84 4.61 -9.24
N ALA A 145 -10.91 4.51 -8.46
CA ALA A 145 -11.38 3.26 -7.89
C ALA A 145 -12.79 2.90 -8.37
N GLN A 146 -12.97 1.67 -8.78
CA GLN A 146 -14.30 1.09 -9.03
C GLN A 146 -14.82 0.47 -7.73
N ILE A 147 -15.99 0.88 -7.31
CA ILE A 147 -16.60 0.39 -6.07
C ILE A 147 -17.50 -0.82 -6.36
N SER A 148 -17.39 -1.84 -5.52
CA SER A 148 -18.29 -2.99 -5.52
C SER A 148 -18.67 -3.38 -4.10
N THR A 149 -19.96 -3.66 -3.90
CA THR A 149 -20.52 -4.27 -2.69
C THR A 149 -21.17 -5.60 -3.00
N GLU A 150 -20.93 -6.13 -4.22
CA GLU A 150 -21.46 -7.43 -4.64
C GLU A 150 -20.88 -8.54 -3.74
N PRO A 151 -21.72 -9.31 -3.01
CA PRO A 151 -21.22 -10.23 -1.99
C PRO A 151 -20.28 -11.31 -2.50
N ALA A 152 -20.47 -11.79 -3.73
CA ALA A 152 -19.59 -12.80 -4.32
C ALA A 152 -18.21 -12.24 -4.63
N VAL A 153 -18.15 -11.00 -5.16
CA VAL A 153 -16.92 -10.30 -5.49
C VAL A 153 -16.16 -9.93 -4.21
N VAL A 154 -16.85 -9.36 -3.23
CA VAL A 154 -16.27 -9.01 -1.92
C VAL A 154 -15.67 -10.23 -1.24
N ARG A 155 -16.44 -11.34 -1.12
CA ARG A 155 -15.94 -12.59 -0.51
C ARG A 155 -14.70 -13.15 -1.21
N GLN A 156 -14.61 -13.02 -2.53
CA GLN A 156 -13.42 -13.47 -3.26
C GLN A 156 -12.18 -12.64 -2.88
N HIS A 157 -12.31 -11.31 -2.81
CA HIS A 157 -11.21 -10.42 -2.42
C HIS A 157 -10.83 -10.58 -0.94
N THR A 158 -11.81 -10.82 -0.05
CA THR A 158 -11.55 -11.19 1.35
C THR A 158 -10.68 -12.44 1.45
N ARG A 159 -11.01 -13.51 0.71
CA ARG A 159 -10.20 -14.75 0.70
C ARG A 159 -8.76 -14.52 0.22
N TRP A 160 -8.58 -13.72 -0.82
CA TRP A 160 -7.24 -13.39 -1.31
C TRP A 160 -6.43 -12.61 -0.27
N LEU A 161 -7.05 -11.64 0.42
CA LEU A 161 -6.37 -10.93 1.50
C LEU A 161 -6.05 -11.83 2.69
N ASP A 162 -6.98 -12.68 3.12
CA ASP A 162 -6.75 -13.64 4.22
C ASP A 162 -5.57 -14.56 3.88
N LEU A 163 -5.53 -15.06 2.65
CA LEU A 163 -4.46 -15.92 2.16
C LEU A 163 -3.12 -15.16 2.10
N ALA A 164 -3.13 -13.94 1.56
CA ALA A 164 -1.93 -13.10 1.48
C ALA A 164 -1.39 -12.75 2.88
N GLU A 165 -2.25 -12.31 3.80
CA GLU A 165 -1.87 -11.98 5.19
C GLU A 165 -1.29 -13.18 5.94
N ALA A 166 -1.85 -14.39 5.73
CA ALA A 166 -1.38 -15.61 6.38
C ALA A 166 0.03 -16.04 5.93
N HIS A 167 0.44 -15.66 4.72
CA HIS A 167 1.73 -16.07 4.14
C HIS A 167 2.75 -14.93 4.04
N ALA A 168 2.36 -13.69 4.29
CA ALA A 168 3.24 -12.54 4.21
C ALA A 168 4.06 -12.34 5.48
N THR A 169 5.29 -11.87 5.33
CA THR A 169 6.20 -11.54 6.41
C THR A 169 5.93 -10.13 6.93
N PRO A 170 5.77 -9.92 8.26
CA PRO A 170 5.63 -8.58 8.83
C PRO A 170 6.80 -7.66 8.43
N TYR A 171 6.51 -6.36 8.25
CA TYR A 171 7.51 -5.35 7.83
C TYR A 171 8.82 -5.43 8.62
N ARG A 172 8.74 -5.49 9.96
CA ARG A 172 9.93 -5.48 10.82
C ARG A 172 10.81 -6.72 10.59
N ASP A 173 10.20 -7.88 10.43
CA ASP A 173 10.90 -9.14 10.18
C ASP A 173 11.49 -9.17 8.76
N TYR A 174 10.72 -8.65 7.77
CA TYR A 174 11.17 -8.54 6.38
C TYR A 174 12.39 -7.62 6.24
N LEU A 175 12.39 -6.49 6.95
CA LEU A 175 13.52 -5.55 6.98
C LEU A 175 14.71 -6.13 7.79
N ALA A 176 14.46 -6.79 8.93
CA ALA A 176 15.51 -7.38 9.77
C ALA A 176 16.29 -8.48 9.05
N ALA A 177 15.65 -9.22 8.13
CA ALA A 177 16.31 -10.24 7.31
C ALA A 177 17.37 -9.67 6.37
N ASP A 178 17.20 -8.42 5.90
CA ASP A 178 18.17 -7.67 5.09
C ASP A 178 17.91 -6.15 5.20
N PRO A 179 18.56 -5.46 6.15
CA PRO A 179 18.39 -4.03 6.35
C PRO A 179 18.80 -3.17 5.14
N ALA A 180 19.68 -3.68 4.26
CA ALA A 180 20.08 -2.96 3.06
C ALA A 180 18.94 -2.80 2.03
N ARG A 181 17.85 -3.55 2.18
CA ARG A 181 16.66 -3.42 1.31
C ARG A 181 16.04 -2.02 1.33
N ALA A 182 16.13 -1.28 2.43
CA ALA A 182 15.56 0.07 2.57
C ALA A 182 16.56 1.19 2.24
N MET A 183 17.83 0.87 1.98
CA MET A 183 18.85 1.88 1.72
C MET A 183 18.84 2.35 0.26
N PRO A 184 19.14 3.65 -0.02
CA PRO A 184 19.27 4.11 -1.38
C PRO A 184 20.40 3.41 -2.14
N PRO A 185 20.33 3.31 -3.47
CA PRO A 185 21.40 2.78 -4.28
C PRO A 185 22.68 3.59 -4.06
N GLY A 186 23.79 2.94 -3.68
CA GLY A 186 25.08 3.62 -3.47
C GLY A 186 25.27 4.26 -2.09
N GLY A 187 24.36 4.10 -1.15
CA GLY A 187 24.55 4.43 0.25
C GLY A 187 25.55 3.45 0.88
N VAL A 188 26.73 3.94 1.26
CA VAL A 188 27.77 3.24 2.06
C VAL A 188 27.53 3.58 3.51
#